data_ed9fa56d3a170d98508c46e194e1fe46
#
_entry.id   ed9fa56d3a170d98508c46e194e1fe46
#
_cell.length_a   1.000
_cell.length_b   1.000
_cell.length_c   1.000
_cell.angle_alpha   90.00
_cell.angle_beta   90.00
_cell.angle_gamma   90.00
#
_symmetry.space_group_name_H-M   'P 1'
#
loop_
_entity.id
_entity.type
_entity.pdbx_description
1 polymer ?
#
loop_
_entity_poly.entity_id
_entity_poly.type
_entity_poly.pdbx_seq_one_letter_code
_entity_poly.pdbx_strand_id
1 'polypeptide(L)'
;MNIQEKLRAWADAAYDFYSKEAYTLDLDFYTQSDLTLLTDDKPVELMVIGINPGHGGNYQKKRFAKPEDLLRGNCDFTKEDNSHLNIFEWHIVRRLRSILGYGKIGDLLNDESRFVLTNATFFSTPKETGLNDLKVKAAQKVSIEYTKKLIDIIRPKHIICLGGKNCMNLLLDSTTRLLGDVVKLDYGVIDGIPVYGIEHTSSFWAREQMELVGKALERAFEQDHVPIDYGEFYNQSKDIIESFIKKRNDRDEIEHETALRWEYIYASLSNYCKYNLGLEVFEESKDSTSFYIPDEEGKSDIIISLVNQKGDKSVGVRYSVKNHVKDKIFDAASKKLTEIDKSFAPMLNTNGNVIWIGKLGLTNRLKDTDAFIREIKELIRKVVEELQNII
;
A
#
# COMPACT_ATOMS: atom_id res chain seq x y z
N MET A 1 -31.94 -15.61 -24.14
CA MET A 1 -31.52 -15.60 -22.72
C MET A 1 -31.36 -14.14 -22.31
N ASN A 2 -32.07 -13.72 -21.28
CA ASN A 2 -31.89 -12.40 -20.70
C ASN A 2 -30.61 -12.33 -19.85
N ILE A 3 -30.19 -11.14 -19.42
CA ILE A 3 -28.93 -10.95 -18.67
C ILE A 3 -28.90 -11.78 -17.38
N GLN A 4 -30.05 -11.87 -16.64
CA GLN A 4 -30.09 -12.63 -15.39
C GLN A 4 -29.97 -14.14 -15.60
N GLU A 5 -30.49 -14.69 -16.68
CA GLU A 5 -30.30 -16.11 -17.03
C GLU A 5 -28.85 -16.41 -17.38
N LYS A 6 -28.16 -15.50 -18.13
CA LYS A 6 -26.74 -15.62 -18.44
C LYS A 6 -25.87 -15.52 -17.18
N LEU A 7 -26.19 -14.57 -16.29
CA LEU A 7 -25.47 -14.38 -15.03
C LEU A 7 -25.62 -15.59 -14.09
N ARG A 8 -26.81 -16.22 -14.03
CA ARG A 8 -26.99 -17.45 -13.25
C ARG A 8 -26.15 -18.60 -13.79
N ALA A 9 -26.19 -18.84 -15.10
CA ALA A 9 -25.35 -19.88 -15.72
C ALA A 9 -23.86 -19.62 -15.51
N TRP A 10 -23.44 -18.36 -15.55
CA TRP A 10 -22.08 -17.95 -15.22
C TRP A 10 -21.75 -18.23 -13.74
N ALA A 11 -22.65 -17.86 -12.82
CA ALA A 11 -22.45 -18.07 -11.39
C ALA A 11 -22.35 -19.54 -11.01
N ASP A 12 -23.17 -20.41 -11.61
CA ASP A 12 -23.09 -21.86 -11.42
C ASP A 12 -21.70 -22.39 -11.82
N ALA A 13 -21.24 -22.07 -13.03
CA ALA A 13 -19.95 -22.51 -13.53
C ALA A 13 -18.76 -21.92 -12.76
N ALA A 14 -18.85 -20.65 -12.37
CA ALA A 14 -17.82 -19.98 -11.57
C ALA A 14 -17.76 -20.57 -10.16
N TYR A 15 -18.91 -20.80 -9.53
CA TYR A 15 -18.97 -21.39 -8.19
C TYR A 15 -18.35 -22.77 -8.14
N ASP A 16 -18.67 -23.63 -9.11
CA ASP A 16 -18.11 -25.00 -9.19
C ASP A 16 -16.57 -24.95 -9.27
N PHE A 17 -16.03 -24.04 -10.06
CA PHE A 17 -14.58 -23.85 -10.15
C PHE A 17 -13.99 -23.28 -8.85
N TYR A 18 -14.49 -22.13 -8.38
CA TYR A 18 -13.90 -21.45 -7.24
C TYR A 18 -14.02 -22.23 -5.94
N SER A 19 -15.14 -22.91 -5.68
CA SER A 19 -15.32 -23.71 -4.46
C SER A 19 -14.33 -24.85 -4.38
N LYS A 20 -14.07 -25.53 -5.50
CA LYS A 20 -13.09 -26.61 -5.60
C LYS A 20 -11.65 -26.11 -5.41
N GLU A 21 -11.27 -25.07 -6.15
CA GLU A 21 -9.91 -24.54 -6.11
C GLU A 21 -9.62 -23.83 -4.78
N ALA A 22 -10.58 -23.09 -4.22
CA ALA A 22 -10.45 -22.45 -2.91
C ALA A 22 -10.22 -23.48 -1.79
N TYR A 23 -10.90 -24.62 -1.82
CA TYR A 23 -10.66 -25.70 -0.88
C TYR A 23 -9.24 -26.28 -1.02
N THR A 24 -8.80 -26.51 -2.26
CA THR A 24 -7.47 -27.08 -2.57
C THR A 24 -6.33 -26.14 -2.19
N LEU A 25 -6.52 -24.84 -2.38
CA LEU A 25 -5.51 -23.81 -2.16
C LEU A 25 -5.57 -23.16 -0.75
N ASP A 26 -6.53 -23.57 0.08
CA ASP A 26 -6.86 -22.91 1.36
C ASP A 26 -7.07 -21.39 1.24
N LEU A 27 -7.70 -20.97 0.14
CA LEU A 27 -8.05 -19.60 -0.14
C LEU A 27 -9.56 -19.38 -0.01
N ASP A 28 -9.94 -18.13 0.18
CA ASP A 28 -11.32 -17.70 0.03
C ASP A 28 -11.53 -17.02 -1.32
N PHE A 29 -12.79 -16.87 -1.71
CA PHE A 29 -13.17 -16.14 -2.90
C PHE A 29 -14.46 -15.36 -2.67
N TYR A 30 -14.59 -14.20 -3.31
CA TYR A 30 -15.83 -13.43 -3.29
C TYR A 30 -15.87 -12.40 -4.44
N THR A 31 -17.11 -11.96 -4.75
CA THR A 31 -17.42 -10.87 -5.67
C THR A 31 -17.87 -9.63 -4.88
N GLN A 32 -17.91 -8.45 -5.48
CA GLN A 32 -18.21 -7.21 -4.78
C GLN A 32 -19.60 -6.66 -5.07
N SER A 33 -19.94 -6.40 -6.34
CA SER A 33 -21.24 -5.82 -6.72
C SER A 33 -22.37 -6.83 -6.68
N ASP A 34 -23.58 -6.34 -6.41
CA ASP A 34 -24.81 -7.10 -6.56
C ASP A 34 -25.23 -7.15 -8.04
N LEU A 35 -24.90 -8.25 -8.70
CA LEU A 35 -25.23 -8.46 -10.12
C LEU A 35 -26.71 -8.75 -10.35
N THR A 36 -27.49 -9.00 -9.29
CA THR A 36 -28.96 -9.21 -9.42
C THR A 36 -29.71 -7.93 -9.76
N LEU A 37 -29.05 -6.77 -9.60
CA LEU A 37 -29.59 -5.45 -9.93
C LEU A 37 -29.49 -5.10 -11.42
N LEU A 38 -28.74 -5.89 -12.21
CA LEU A 38 -28.52 -5.65 -13.62
C LEU A 38 -29.74 -6.11 -14.45
N THR A 39 -30.15 -5.31 -15.42
CA THR A 39 -31.29 -5.56 -16.31
C THR A 39 -30.93 -5.30 -17.75
N ASP A 40 -31.65 -5.92 -18.70
CA ASP A 40 -31.40 -5.75 -20.13
C ASP A 40 -31.70 -4.33 -20.65
N ASP A 41 -32.57 -3.58 -19.96
CA ASP A 41 -33.00 -2.23 -20.33
C ASP A 41 -32.09 -1.12 -19.80
N LYS A 42 -31.20 -1.45 -18.87
CA LYS A 42 -30.22 -0.52 -18.30
C LYS A 42 -28.78 -0.96 -18.58
N PRO A 43 -28.08 -0.33 -19.53
CA PRO A 43 -26.71 -0.66 -19.80
C PRO A 43 -25.81 -0.29 -18.63
N VAL A 44 -24.84 -1.16 -18.33
CA VAL A 44 -23.77 -0.84 -17.38
C VAL A 44 -22.83 0.18 -18.03
N GLU A 45 -22.73 1.35 -17.42
CA GLU A 45 -21.92 2.45 -17.94
C GLU A 45 -20.44 2.22 -17.61
N LEU A 46 -20.16 1.70 -16.40
CA LEU A 46 -18.80 1.53 -15.91
C LEU A 46 -18.64 0.20 -15.17
N MET A 47 -17.60 -0.55 -15.56
CA MET A 47 -17.08 -1.67 -14.78
C MET A 47 -15.70 -1.32 -14.24
N VAL A 48 -15.50 -1.50 -12.95
CA VAL A 48 -14.20 -1.30 -12.30
C VAL A 48 -13.65 -2.65 -11.89
N ILE A 49 -12.40 -2.93 -12.29
CA ILE A 49 -11.75 -4.22 -12.08
C ILE A 49 -10.48 -4.02 -11.27
N GLY A 50 -10.42 -4.58 -10.06
CA GLY A 50 -9.20 -4.75 -9.29
C GLY A 50 -8.42 -6.00 -9.70
N ILE A 51 -7.23 -6.24 -9.14
CA ILE A 51 -6.47 -7.46 -9.41
C ILE A 51 -7.12 -8.64 -8.69
N ASN A 52 -7.30 -8.52 -7.38
CA ASN A 52 -7.96 -9.51 -6.54
C ASN A 52 -8.60 -8.85 -5.32
N PRO A 53 -9.60 -9.49 -4.71
CA PRO A 53 -10.16 -8.99 -3.46
C PRO A 53 -9.16 -9.12 -2.32
N GLY A 54 -9.01 -8.03 -1.54
CA GLY A 54 -8.14 -8.00 -0.37
C GLY A 54 -8.78 -8.68 0.84
N HIS A 55 -7.94 -9.07 1.82
CA HIS A 55 -8.42 -9.38 3.15
C HIS A 55 -8.70 -8.08 3.91
N GLY A 56 -9.92 -7.84 4.33
CA GLY A 56 -10.23 -6.77 5.28
C GLY A 56 -9.60 -7.05 6.66
N GLY A 57 -9.31 -6.00 7.47
CA GLY A 57 -8.68 -6.16 8.79
C GLY A 57 -9.42 -7.05 9.80
N ASN A 58 -10.72 -7.29 9.59
CA ASN A 58 -11.57 -8.22 10.36
C ASN A 58 -12.02 -9.42 9.52
N TYR A 59 -11.17 -9.85 8.59
CA TYR A 59 -11.50 -10.90 7.65
C TYR A 59 -11.76 -12.23 8.40
N GLN A 60 -13.01 -12.66 8.38
CA GLN A 60 -13.38 -14.04 8.67
C GLN A 60 -13.51 -14.76 7.33
N LYS A 61 -12.97 -15.97 7.18
CA LYS A 61 -13.10 -16.79 5.97
C LYS A 61 -14.58 -16.84 5.58
N LYS A 62 -14.95 -16.05 4.57
CA LYS A 62 -16.30 -16.02 4.02
C LYS A 62 -16.29 -16.94 2.83
N ARG A 63 -16.81 -18.14 3.00
CA ARG A 63 -17.06 -19.04 1.86
C ARG A 63 -18.49 -18.81 1.40
N PHE A 64 -18.64 -18.45 0.16
CA PHE A 64 -19.96 -18.49 -0.45
C PHE A 64 -20.51 -19.92 -0.40
N ALA A 65 -21.73 -20.07 0.07
CA ALA A 65 -22.32 -21.38 0.29
C ALA A 65 -22.99 -21.94 -0.98
N LYS A 66 -23.32 -21.07 -1.94
CA LYS A 66 -24.06 -21.41 -3.16
C LYS A 66 -23.81 -20.41 -4.30
N PRO A 67 -24.11 -20.77 -5.55
CA PRO A 67 -23.89 -19.90 -6.72
C PRO A 67 -24.54 -18.52 -6.64
N GLU A 68 -25.74 -18.43 -6.07
CA GLU A 68 -26.46 -17.16 -5.94
C GLU A 68 -25.70 -16.15 -5.08
N ASP A 69 -24.84 -16.60 -4.17
CA ASP A 69 -24.03 -15.71 -3.35
C ASP A 69 -22.98 -14.95 -4.19
N LEU A 70 -22.50 -15.54 -5.31
CA LEU A 70 -21.65 -14.83 -6.27
C LEU A 70 -22.40 -13.72 -7.01
N LEU A 71 -23.70 -13.88 -7.24
CA LEU A 71 -24.51 -12.85 -7.88
C LEU A 71 -24.82 -11.69 -6.92
N ARG A 72 -25.06 -12.00 -5.65
CA ARG A 72 -25.35 -11.00 -4.63
C ARG A 72 -24.12 -10.22 -4.17
N GLY A 73 -22.95 -10.73 -4.50
CA GLY A 73 -21.68 -10.06 -4.22
C GLY A 73 -21.37 -9.94 -2.73
N ASN A 74 -20.95 -8.75 -2.30
CA ASN A 74 -20.51 -8.49 -0.95
C ASN A 74 -21.66 -8.40 0.05
N CYS A 75 -22.15 -9.55 0.49
CA CYS A 75 -23.16 -9.67 1.55
C CYS A 75 -22.49 -9.82 2.91
N ASP A 76 -23.17 -9.34 3.96
CA ASP A 76 -22.77 -9.61 5.35
C ASP A 76 -23.36 -10.94 5.81
N PHE A 77 -22.63 -12.03 5.57
CA PHE A 77 -23.03 -13.37 5.96
C PHE A 77 -23.06 -13.60 7.48
N THR A 78 -22.63 -12.63 8.29
CA THR A 78 -22.72 -12.71 9.76
C THR A 78 -24.11 -12.29 10.25
N LYS A 79 -24.93 -11.66 9.40
CA LYS A 79 -26.30 -11.24 9.69
C LYS A 79 -27.31 -12.27 9.15
N GLU A 80 -28.37 -12.52 9.89
CA GLU A 80 -29.41 -13.48 9.51
C GLU A 80 -30.05 -13.17 8.14
N ASP A 81 -30.16 -11.87 7.80
CA ASP A 81 -30.76 -11.40 6.55
C ASP A 81 -29.76 -11.36 5.37
N ASN A 82 -28.48 -11.74 5.58
CA ASN A 82 -27.41 -11.64 4.58
C ASN A 82 -27.44 -10.27 3.86
N SER A 83 -27.60 -9.18 4.63
CA SER A 83 -27.72 -7.84 4.06
C SER A 83 -26.51 -7.47 3.22
N HIS A 84 -26.75 -6.87 2.06
CA HIS A 84 -25.70 -6.38 1.17
C HIS A 84 -24.91 -5.25 1.87
N LEU A 85 -23.58 -5.33 1.81
CA LEU A 85 -22.72 -4.26 2.31
C LEU A 85 -22.65 -3.14 1.26
N ASN A 86 -22.90 -1.90 1.69
CA ASN A 86 -22.83 -0.74 0.80
C ASN A 86 -21.39 -0.53 0.28
N ILE A 87 -21.15 -0.93 -0.97
CA ILE A 87 -19.84 -0.79 -1.62
C ILE A 87 -19.43 0.67 -1.83
N PHE A 88 -20.38 1.60 -1.87
CA PHE A 88 -20.12 3.04 -2.04
C PHE A 88 -19.38 3.65 -0.84
N GLU A 89 -19.47 3.02 0.33
CA GLU A 89 -18.75 3.42 1.53
C GLU A 89 -17.31 2.88 1.57
N TRP A 90 -16.94 2.00 0.67
CA TRP A 90 -15.58 1.47 0.61
C TRP A 90 -14.58 2.54 0.21
N HIS A 91 -13.42 2.52 0.88
CA HIS A 91 -12.35 3.47 0.61
C HIS A 91 -11.97 3.51 -0.89
N ILE A 92 -11.92 2.36 -1.55
CA ILE A 92 -11.64 2.23 -2.99
C ILE A 92 -12.66 3.05 -3.80
N VAL A 93 -13.97 2.87 -3.56
CA VAL A 93 -15.03 3.53 -4.31
C VAL A 93 -15.08 5.03 -4.01
N ARG A 94 -14.96 5.41 -2.73
CA ARG A 94 -14.90 6.83 -2.34
C ARG A 94 -13.71 7.56 -2.98
N ARG A 95 -12.54 6.91 -3.02
CA ARG A 95 -11.35 7.48 -3.64
C ARG A 95 -11.50 7.58 -5.16
N LEU A 96 -12.05 6.54 -5.80
CA LEU A 96 -12.33 6.57 -7.23
C LEU A 96 -13.35 7.66 -7.58
N ARG A 97 -14.41 7.82 -6.78
CA ARG A 97 -15.38 8.92 -6.93
C ARG A 97 -14.71 10.29 -6.88
N SER A 98 -13.73 10.47 -6.00
CA SER A 98 -12.95 11.71 -5.93
C SER A 98 -12.13 11.95 -7.20
N ILE A 99 -11.53 10.92 -7.79
CA ILE A 99 -10.78 11.02 -9.05
C ILE A 99 -11.74 11.36 -10.21
N LEU A 100 -12.81 10.59 -10.36
CA LEU A 100 -13.82 10.78 -11.42
C LEU A 100 -14.58 12.11 -11.27
N GLY A 101 -14.69 12.64 -10.04
CA GLY A 101 -15.32 13.93 -9.76
C GLY A 101 -14.60 15.10 -10.40
N TYR A 102 -13.28 15.04 -10.59
CA TYR A 102 -12.53 16.05 -11.35
C TYR A 102 -12.93 16.09 -12.84
N GLY A 103 -13.36 14.96 -13.40
CA GLY A 103 -13.91 14.85 -14.74
C GLY A 103 -15.44 14.90 -14.79
N LYS A 104 -16.13 15.27 -13.71
CA LYS A 104 -17.60 15.33 -13.62
C LYS A 104 -18.36 14.02 -13.92
N ILE A 105 -17.65 12.89 -13.87
CA ILE A 105 -18.22 11.54 -14.09
C ILE A 105 -18.31 10.70 -12.82
N GLY A 106 -18.11 11.32 -11.64
CA GLY A 106 -18.19 10.65 -10.34
C GLY A 106 -19.57 10.06 -10.00
N ASP A 107 -20.63 10.62 -10.59
CA ASP A 107 -22.01 10.16 -10.39
C ASP A 107 -22.29 8.76 -10.98
N LEU A 108 -21.45 8.28 -11.89
CA LEU A 108 -21.51 6.89 -12.38
C LEU A 108 -21.37 5.86 -11.26
N LEU A 109 -20.72 6.23 -10.14
CA LEU A 109 -20.53 5.37 -8.98
C LEU A 109 -21.68 5.46 -7.95
N ASN A 110 -22.81 6.08 -8.27
CA ASN A 110 -23.93 6.25 -7.34
C ASN A 110 -25.09 5.26 -7.60
N ASP A 111 -25.03 4.44 -8.65
CA ASP A 111 -26.10 3.52 -9.05
C ASP A 111 -25.52 2.14 -9.40
N GLU A 112 -25.72 1.16 -8.51
CA GLU A 112 -25.26 -0.23 -8.72
C GLU A 112 -25.91 -0.92 -9.93
N SER A 113 -27.01 -0.41 -10.47
CA SER A 113 -27.59 -0.93 -11.72
C SER A 113 -26.81 -0.50 -12.97
N ARG A 114 -25.93 0.51 -12.85
CA ARG A 114 -25.11 1.06 -13.93
C ARG A 114 -23.61 0.94 -13.69
N PHE A 115 -23.22 0.50 -12.51
CA PHE A 115 -21.84 0.39 -12.07
C PHE A 115 -21.57 -0.99 -11.48
N VAL A 116 -20.48 -1.63 -11.92
CA VAL A 116 -20.05 -2.93 -11.39
C VAL A 116 -18.62 -2.81 -10.89
N LEU A 117 -18.40 -3.19 -9.63
CA LEU A 117 -17.07 -3.38 -9.05
C LEU A 117 -16.77 -4.87 -8.98
N THR A 118 -15.64 -5.30 -9.51
CA THR A 118 -15.20 -6.68 -9.50
C THR A 118 -13.67 -6.79 -9.49
N ASN A 119 -13.11 -7.99 -9.69
CA ASN A 119 -11.68 -8.25 -9.78
C ASN A 119 -11.34 -9.15 -10.97
N ALA A 120 -10.09 -9.11 -11.43
CA ALA A 120 -9.58 -10.01 -12.47
C ALA A 120 -9.55 -11.47 -11.98
N THR A 121 -9.38 -11.70 -10.68
CA THR A 121 -9.57 -12.99 -10.02
C THR A 121 -10.37 -12.79 -8.74
N PHE A 122 -11.22 -13.75 -8.36
CA PHE A 122 -12.03 -13.66 -7.15
C PHE A 122 -11.36 -14.28 -5.92
N PHE A 123 -10.22 -14.94 -6.08
CA PHE A 123 -9.43 -15.44 -4.94
C PHE A 123 -8.93 -14.28 -4.08
N SER A 124 -9.24 -14.36 -2.79
CA SER A 124 -8.83 -13.38 -1.81
C SER A 124 -7.47 -13.73 -1.20
N THR A 125 -6.53 -12.80 -1.27
CA THR A 125 -5.21 -12.95 -0.64
C THR A 125 -4.88 -11.72 0.22
N PRO A 126 -4.10 -11.88 1.32
CA PRO A 126 -3.70 -10.76 2.17
C PRO A 126 -2.92 -9.67 1.44
N LYS A 127 -2.16 -10.09 0.41
CA LYS A 127 -1.37 -9.23 -0.47
C LYS A 127 -1.42 -9.76 -1.88
N GLU A 128 -1.29 -8.88 -2.87
CA GLU A 128 -1.17 -9.24 -4.29
C GLU A 128 -0.09 -10.32 -4.53
N THR A 129 1.02 -10.25 -3.78
CA THR A 129 2.11 -11.23 -3.85
C THR A 129 1.69 -12.67 -3.54
N GLY A 130 0.57 -12.88 -2.81
CA GLY A 130 0.00 -14.21 -2.58
C GLY A 130 -0.43 -14.93 -3.86
N LEU A 131 -0.70 -14.17 -4.93
CA LEU A 131 -1.00 -14.70 -6.26
C LEU A 131 0.23 -15.25 -7.00
N ASN A 132 1.45 -15.02 -6.50
CA ASN A 132 2.68 -15.47 -7.13
C ASN A 132 3.03 -16.94 -6.86
N ASP A 133 2.35 -17.60 -5.94
CA ASP A 133 2.48 -19.06 -5.77
C ASP A 133 2.12 -19.77 -7.08
N LEU A 134 2.92 -20.77 -7.47
CA LEU A 134 2.74 -21.50 -8.73
C LEU A 134 1.38 -22.20 -8.83
N LYS A 135 0.87 -22.73 -7.71
CA LYS A 135 -0.44 -23.38 -7.67
C LYS A 135 -1.56 -22.36 -7.84
N VAL A 136 -1.43 -21.18 -7.19
CA VAL A 136 -2.39 -20.08 -7.30
C VAL A 136 -2.36 -19.50 -8.71
N LYS A 137 -1.20 -19.39 -9.36
CA LYS A 137 -1.09 -18.90 -10.75
C LYS A 137 -1.83 -19.77 -11.76
N ALA A 138 -1.83 -21.09 -11.57
CA ALA A 138 -2.58 -21.99 -12.45
C ALA A 138 -4.10 -21.76 -12.33
N ALA A 139 -4.60 -21.67 -11.10
CA ALA A 139 -6.00 -21.35 -10.82
C ALA A 139 -6.36 -19.92 -11.27
N GLN A 140 -5.44 -18.97 -11.12
CA GLN A 140 -5.64 -17.58 -11.56
C GLN A 140 -5.91 -17.49 -13.06
N LYS A 141 -5.18 -18.22 -13.90
CA LYS A 141 -5.41 -18.22 -15.36
C LYS A 141 -6.84 -18.62 -15.72
N VAL A 142 -7.36 -19.66 -15.07
CA VAL A 142 -8.76 -20.09 -15.28
C VAL A 142 -9.74 -19.08 -14.71
N SER A 143 -9.43 -18.52 -13.55
CA SER A 143 -10.21 -17.47 -12.88
C SER A 143 -10.43 -16.25 -13.78
N ILE A 144 -9.38 -15.80 -14.48
CA ILE A 144 -9.44 -14.68 -15.41
C ILE A 144 -10.45 -14.93 -16.55
N GLU A 145 -10.55 -16.15 -17.03
CA GLU A 145 -11.54 -16.51 -18.07
C GLU A 145 -12.98 -16.35 -17.59
N TYR A 146 -13.27 -16.58 -16.29
CA TYR A 146 -14.58 -16.28 -15.72
C TYR A 146 -14.86 -14.77 -15.67
N THR A 147 -13.84 -13.95 -15.40
CA THR A 147 -13.97 -12.49 -15.45
C THR A 147 -14.18 -11.99 -16.88
N LYS A 148 -13.47 -12.53 -17.87
CA LYS A 148 -13.71 -12.21 -19.30
C LYS A 148 -15.13 -12.60 -19.74
N LYS A 149 -15.62 -13.78 -19.33
CA LYS A 149 -17.02 -14.17 -19.58
C LYS A 149 -18.00 -13.22 -18.92
N LEU A 150 -17.72 -12.76 -17.70
CA LEU A 150 -18.56 -11.76 -17.02
C LEU A 150 -18.59 -10.45 -17.78
N ILE A 151 -17.45 -9.97 -18.29
CA ILE A 151 -17.38 -8.78 -19.16
C ILE A 151 -18.22 -8.97 -20.42
N ASP A 152 -18.15 -10.14 -21.08
CA ASP A 152 -18.92 -10.43 -22.29
C ASP A 152 -20.44 -10.50 -22.02
N ILE A 153 -20.87 -10.99 -20.86
CA ILE A 153 -22.28 -11.01 -20.46
C ILE A 153 -22.80 -9.60 -20.19
N ILE A 154 -22.05 -8.80 -19.43
CA ILE A 154 -22.45 -7.46 -18.96
C ILE A 154 -22.32 -6.42 -20.07
N ARG A 155 -21.27 -6.51 -20.91
CA ARG A 155 -20.99 -5.55 -21.99
C ARG A 155 -20.98 -4.10 -21.49
N PRO A 156 -20.15 -3.76 -20.47
CA PRO A 156 -20.11 -2.38 -19.97
C PRO A 156 -19.62 -1.43 -21.06
N LYS A 157 -20.02 -0.15 -21.03
CA LYS A 157 -19.53 0.85 -21.99
C LYS A 157 -18.03 1.14 -21.78
N HIS A 158 -17.58 1.17 -20.54
CA HIS A 158 -16.19 1.46 -20.17
C HIS A 158 -15.72 0.54 -19.05
N ILE A 159 -14.42 0.23 -19.07
CA ILE A 159 -13.75 -0.53 -18.00
C ILE A 159 -12.61 0.31 -17.42
N ILE A 160 -12.52 0.40 -16.08
CA ILE A 160 -11.35 0.94 -15.38
C ILE A 160 -10.65 -0.20 -14.62
N CYS A 161 -9.38 -0.44 -14.92
CA CYS A 161 -8.51 -1.37 -14.21
C CYS A 161 -7.71 -0.65 -13.11
N LEU A 162 -7.89 -1.05 -11.86
CA LEU A 162 -7.14 -0.56 -10.71
C LEU A 162 -5.82 -1.32 -10.56
N GLY A 163 -4.70 -0.60 -10.54
CA GLY A 163 -3.34 -1.17 -10.59
C GLY A 163 -2.69 -1.02 -11.96
N GLY A 164 -3.30 -0.21 -12.85
CA GLY A 164 -2.74 0.18 -14.14
C GLY A 164 -2.43 -1.00 -15.03
N LYS A 165 -1.27 -0.97 -15.65
CA LYS A 165 -0.81 -2.02 -16.57
C LYS A 165 -0.82 -3.42 -15.95
N ASN A 166 -0.55 -3.57 -14.65
CA ASN A 166 -0.52 -4.88 -14.00
C ASN A 166 -1.90 -5.57 -14.04
N CYS A 167 -2.97 -4.82 -13.75
CA CYS A 167 -4.33 -5.35 -13.85
C CYS A 167 -4.73 -5.59 -15.31
N MET A 168 -4.43 -4.64 -16.20
CA MET A 168 -4.77 -4.75 -17.62
C MET A 168 -4.12 -5.95 -18.30
N ASN A 169 -2.85 -6.25 -18.01
CA ASN A 169 -2.12 -7.38 -18.60
C ASN A 169 -2.70 -8.76 -18.19
N LEU A 170 -3.57 -8.82 -17.18
CA LEU A 170 -4.31 -10.04 -16.87
C LEU A 170 -5.46 -10.28 -17.85
N LEU A 171 -6.00 -9.22 -18.42
CA LEU A 171 -7.20 -9.25 -19.27
C LEU A 171 -6.90 -9.03 -20.75
N LEU A 172 -5.82 -8.32 -21.08
CA LEU A 172 -5.49 -7.81 -22.41
C LEU A 172 -4.11 -8.27 -22.85
N ASP A 173 -3.95 -8.50 -24.14
CA ASP A 173 -2.67 -8.86 -24.76
C ASP A 173 -1.77 -7.64 -25.00
N SER A 174 -2.36 -6.46 -25.16
CA SER A 174 -1.64 -5.22 -25.45
C SER A 174 -2.26 -4.01 -24.77
N THR A 175 -1.39 -3.09 -24.33
CA THR A 175 -1.78 -1.83 -23.70
C THR A 175 -0.90 -0.69 -24.18
N THR A 176 -1.44 0.52 -24.25
CA THR A 176 -0.73 1.74 -24.66
C THR A 176 -0.74 2.75 -23.50
N ARG A 177 0.39 3.37 -23.20
CA ARG A 177 0.49 4.47 -22.24
C ARG A 177 -0.01 5.76 -22.87
N LEU A 178 -0.95 6.44 -22.19
CA LEU A 178 -1.60 7.64 -22.71
C LEU A 178 -1.01 8.95 -22.18
N LEU A 179 -0.82 9.07 -20.88
CA LEU A 179 -0.37 10.31 -20.22
C LEU A 179 1.11 10.32 -19.83
N GLY A 180 1.92 9.44 -20.42
CA GLY A 180 3.35 9.35 -20.16
C GLY A 180 3.69 8.73 -18.79
N ASP A 181 4.96 8.90 -18.35
CA ASP A 181 5.46 8.27 -17.13
C ASP A 181 5.15 9.04 -15.86
N VAL A 182 4.84 10.33 -15.98
CA VAL A 182 4.55 11.22 -14.84
C VAL A 182 3.15 10.92 -14.27
N VAL A 183 2.18 10.74 -15.17
CA VAL A 183 0.81 10.38 -14.81
C VAL A 183 0.45 9.11 -15.55
N LYS A 184 0.35 8.01 -14.83
CA LYS A 184 0.10 6.70 -15.42
C LYS A 184 -1.37 6.52 -15.73
N LEU A 185 -1.72 6.67 -17.00
CA LEU A 185 -2.99 6.25 -17.58
C LEU A 185 -2.68 5.36 -18.77
N ASP A 186 -3.10 4.10 -18.70
CA ASP A 186 -2.93 3.11 -19.75
C ASP A 186 -4.28 2.87 -20.46
N TYR A 187 -4.22 2.46 -21.72
CA TYR A 187 -5.39 2.17 -22.57
C TYR A 187 -5.25 0.83 -23.27
N GLY A 188 -6.35 0.16 -23.46
CA GLY A 188 -6.49 -1.04 -24.27
C GLY A 188 -7.96 -1.29 -24.62
N VAL A 189 -8.21 -2.38 -25.32
CA VAL A 189 -9.56 -2.75 -25.77
C VAL A 189 -9.78 -4.25 -25.52
N ILE A 190 -10.92 -4.63 -24.97
CA ILE A 190 -11.38 -6.01 -24.85
C ILE A 190 -12.73 -6.15 -25.57
N ASP A 191 -12.80 -6.94 -26.64
CA ASP A 191 -14.02 -7.20 -27.41
C ASP A 191 -14.79 -5.92 -27.83
N GLY A 192 -14.02 -4.89 -28.23
CA GLY A 192 -14.55 -3.59 -28.62
C GLY A 192 -14.88 -2.64 -27.44
N ILE A 193 -14.68 -3.07 -26.21
CA ILE A 193 -14.90 -2.26 -25.00
C ILE A 193 -13.61 -1.55 -24.60
N PRO A 194 -13.59 -0.21 -24.43
CA PRO A 194 -12.40 0.52 -24.00
C PRO A 194 -12.08 0.23 -22.53
N VAL A 195 -10.79 -0.02 -22.27
CA VAL A 195 -10.24 -0.33 -20.96
C VAL A 195 -9.18 0.69 -20.60
N TYR A 196 -9.31 1.30 -19.42
CA TYR A 196 -8.39 2.31 -18.90
C TYR A 196 -7.72 1.79 -17.64
N GLY A 197 -6.38 1.80 -17.62
CA GLY A 197 -5.60 1.42 -16.45
C GLY A 197 -5.16 2.64 -15.66
N ILE A 198 -5.54 2.71 -14.39
CA ILE A 198 -5.09 3.75 -13.46
C ILE A 198 -4.36 3.13 -12.28
N GLU A 199 -3.50 3.89 -11.61
CA GLU A 199 -2.90 3.41 -10.36
C GLU A 199 -3.98 3.02 -9.35
N HIS A 200 -3.67 2.04 -8.50
CA HIS A 200 -4.63 1.58 -7.49
C HIS A 200 -5.01 2.73 -6.55
N THR A 201 -6.28 2.84 -6.22
CA THR A 201 -6.82 3.95 -5.41
C THR A 201 -6.27 4.00 -3.98
N SER A 202 -5.69 2.91 -3.46
CA SER A 202 -4.97 2.89 -2.19
C SER A 202 -3.55 3.47 -2.28
N SER A 203 -3.01 3.68 -3.48
CA SER A 203 -1.73 4.34 -3.69
C SER A 203 -1.81 5.82 -3.32
N PHE A 204 -0.65 6.42 -3.07
CA PHE A 204 -0.62 7.87 -2.88
C PHE A 204 -0.86 8.57 -4.22
N TRP A 205 -1.87 9.45 -4.24
CA TRP A 205 -2.23 10.29 -5.37
C TRP A 205 -2.05 11.75 -5.00
N ALA A 206 -1.25 12.48 -5.78
CA ALA A 206 -1.25 13.92 -5.72
C ALA A 206 -2.56 14.47 -6.30
N ARG A 207 -2.98 15.65 -5.83
CA ARG A 207 -4.20 16.31 -6.31
C ARG A 207 -4.18 16.50 -7.83
N GLU A 208 -3.05 16.93 -8.35
CA GLU A 208 -2.81 17.18 -9.77
C GLU A 208 -2.96 15.88 -10.61
N GLN A 209 -2.50 14.75 -10.08
CA GLN A 209 -2.67 13.45 -10.73
C GLN A 209 -4.16 13.04 -10.79
N MET A 210 -4.88 13.22 -9.69
CA MET A 210 -6.33 12.94 -9.67
C MET A 210 -7.08 13.80 -10.68
N GLU A 211 -6.74 15.08 -10.74
CA GLU A 211 -7.35 16.03 -11.67
C GLU A 211 -7.09 15.67 -13.13
N LEU A 212 -5.84 15.37 -13.48
CA LEU A 212 -5.46 14.98 -14.83
C LEU A 212 -6.13 13.69 -15.27
N VAL A 213 -6.10 12.66 -14.43
CA VAL A 213 -6.72 11.36 -14.75
C VAL A 213 -8.23 11.49 -14.84
N GLY A 214 -8.88 12.22 -13.92
CA GLY A 214 -10.32 12.44 -13.96
C GLY A 214 -10.78 13.15 -15.24
N LYS A 215 -10.10 14.25 -15.61
CA LYS A 215 -10.39 14.99 -16.87
C LYS A 215 -10.11 14.16 -18.13
N ALA A 216 -9.05 13.35 -18.13
CA ALA A 216 -8.75 12.47 -19.25
C ALA A 216 -9.81 11.37 -19.44
N LEU A 217 -10.30 10.80 -18.33
CA LEU A 217 -11.36 9.79 -18.36
C LEU A 217 -12.71 10.40 -18.78
N GLU A 218 -13.05 11.62 -18.33
CA GLU A 218 -14.24 12.35 -18.81
C GLU A 218 -14.24 12.44 -20.33
N ARG A 219 -13.15 12.95 -20.91
CA ARG A 219 -13.03 13.03 -22.36
C ARG A 219 -13.12 11.68 -23.05
N ALA A 220 -12.47 10.67 -22.51
CA ALA A 220 -12.50 9.32 -23.03
C ALA A 220 -13.92 8.76 -23.07
N PHE A 221 -14.72 9.04 -22.05
CA PHE A 221 -16.10 8.57 -21.95
C PHE A 221 -17.06 9.34 -22.88
N GLU A 222 -16.78 10.62 -23.15
CA GLU A 222 -17.57 11.43 -24.08
C GLU A 222 -17.35 11.07 -25.56
N GLN A 223 -16.17 10.57 -25.89
CA GLN A 223 -15.76 10.36 -27.29
C GLN A 223 -16.08 8.97 -27.88
N ASP A 224 -16.88 8.14 -27.18
CA ASP A 224 -17.36 6.83 -27.65
C ASP A 224 -16.31 6.03 -28.47
N HIS A 225 -15.21 5.62 -27.83
CA HIS A 225 -14.16 4.77 -28.43
C HIS A 225 -13.17 5.47 -29.38
N VAL A 226 -13.25 6.76 -29.60
CA VAL A 226 -12.24 7.48 -30.39
C VAL A 226 -11.01 7.72 -29.50
N PRO A 227 -9.79 7.42 -29.99
CA PRO A 227 -8.57 7.79 -29.27
C PRO A 227 -8.59 9.30 -29.01
N ILE A 228 -8.44 9.69 -27.76
CA ILE A 228 -8.30 11.10 -27.40
C ILE A 228 -7.08 11.67 -28.11
N ASP A 229 -7.19 12.88 -28.64
CA ASP A 229 -6.01 13.66 -28.98
C ASP A 229 -5.29 14.10 -27.69
N TYR A 230 -4.36 13.25 -27.26
CA TYR A 230 -3.58 13.50 -26.04
C TYR A 230 -2.66 14.71 -26.18
N GLY A 231 -2.28 15.09 -27.40
CA GLY A 231 -1.51 16.30 -27.66
C GLY A 231 -2.31 17.53 -27.29
N GLU A 232 -3.58 17.60 -27.70
CA GLU A 232 -4.49 18.67 -27.31
C GLU A 232 -4.76 18.68 -25.79
N PHE A 233 -5.06 17.51 -25.22
CA PHE A 233 -5.26 17.37 -23.77
C PHE A 233 -4.02 17.79 -22.97
N TYR A 234 -2.82 17.39 -23.42
CA TYR A 234 -1.56 17.78 -22.82
C TYR A 234 -1.38 19.30 -22.82
N ASN A 235 -1.63 19.95 -23.96
CA ASN A 235 -1.51 21.39 -24.10
C ASN A 235 -2.50 22.15 -23.18
N GLN A 236 -3.75 21.67 -23.08
CA GLN A 236 -4.76 22.25 -22.19
C GLN A 236 -4.49 22.00 -20.71
N SER A 237 -3.71 20.97 -20.38
CA SER A 237 -3.37 20.59 -19.01
C SER A 237 -1.93 20.97 -18.62
N LYS A 238 -1.22 21.71 -19.47
CA LYS A 238 0.22 22.00 -19.33
C LYS A 238 0.57 22.56 -17.96
N ASP A 239 -0.17 23.56 -17.49
CA ASP A 239 0.09 24.22 -16.20
C ASP A 239 -0.02 23.23 -15.02
N ILE A 240 -0.98 22.30 -15.08
CA ILE A 240 -1.17 21.28 -14.04
C ILE A 240 0.01 20.31 -14.06
N ILE A 241 0.43 19.90 -15.27
CA ILE A 241 1.54 18.95 -15.47
C ILE A 241 2.85 19.59 -14.99
N GLU A 242 3.15 20.82 -15.39
CA GLU A 242 4.33 21.54 -14.97
C GLU A 242 4.37 21.77 -13.45
N SER A 243 3.23 22.15 -12.85
CA SER A 243 3.12 22.27 -11.39
C SER A 243 3.41 20.94 -10.67
N PHE A 244 2.90 19.82 -11.20
CA PHE A 244 3.16 18.49 -10.64
C PHE A 244 4.63 18.11 -10.75
N ILE A 245 5.24 18.30 -11.93
CA ILE A 245 6.67 18.00 -12.16
C ILE A 245 7.54 18.84 -11.23
N LYS A 246 7.25 20.14 -11.10
CA LYS A 246 7.99 21.02 -10.21
C LYS A 246 7.93 20.55 -8.76
N LYS A 247 6.73 20.28 -8.24
CA LYS A 247 6.56 19.79 -6.85
C LYS A 247 7.27 18.47 -6.60
N ARG A 248 7.31 17.58 -7.61
CA ARG A 248 8.02 16.32 -7.52
C ARG A 248 9.53 16.55 -7.47
N ASN A 249 10.08 17.38 -8.35
CA ASN A 249 11.50 17.71 -8.38
C ASN A 249 11.94 18.40 -7.08
N ASP A 250 11.18 19.39 -6.60
CA ASP A 250 11.44 20.06 -5.33
C ASP A 250 11.48 19.05 -4.16
N ARG A 251 10.57 18.06 -4.16
CA ARG A 251 10.56 17.01 -3.13
C ARG A 251 11.76 16.07 -3.26
N ASP A 252 12.08 15.62 -4.48
CA ASP A 252 13.21 14.72 -4.72
C ASP A 252 14.54 15.41 -4.36
N GLU A 253 14.68 16.72 -4.61
CA GLU A 253 15.83 17.54 -4.20
C GLU A 253 15.93 17.64 -2.67
N ILE A 254 14.82 17.91 -1.98
CA ILE A 254 14.75 17.95 -0.51
C ILE A 254 15.06 16.58 0.09
N GLU A 255 14.54 15.49 -0.49
CA GLU A 255 14.84 14.12 -0.02
C GLU A 255 16.34 13.80 -0.20
N HIS A 256 16.93 14.18 -1.34
CA HIS A 256 18.35 13.98 -1.60
C HIS A 256 19.23 14.81 -0.64
N GLU A 257 18.95 16.10 -0.48
CA GLU A 257 19.64 16.98 0.47
C GLU A 257 19.53 16.44 1.91
N THR A 258 18.33 15.99 2.29
CA THR A 258 18.10 15.39 3.61
C THR A 258 18.93 14.13 3.80
N ALA A 259 19.04 13.27 2.77
CA ALA A 259 19.84 12.06 2.83
C ALA A 259 21.33 12.37 3.00
N LEU A 260 21.90 13.31 2.22
CA LEU A 260 23.29 13.75 2.36
C LEU A 260 23.56 14.36 3.74
N ARG A 261 22.63 15.16 4.24
CA ARG A 261 22.71 15.77 5.56
C ARG A 261 22.74 14.71 6.67
N TRP A 262 21.94 13.64 6.54
CA TRP A 262 21.95 12.51 7.47
C TRP A 262 23.22 11.69 7.42
N GLU A 263 23.82 11.48 6.25
CA GLU A 263 25.12 10.80 6.14
C GLU A 263 26.19 11.56 6.92
N TYR A 264 26.22 12.89 6.81
CA TYR A 264 27.15 13.74 7.57
C TYR A 264 26.89 13.65 9.08
N ILE A 265 25.61 13.75 9.51
CA ILE A 265 25.22 13.64 10.93
C ILE A 265 25.64 12.28 11.47
N TYR A 266 25.31 11.21 10.77
CA TYR A 266 25.61 9.84 11.19
C TYR A 266 27.12 9.61 11.35
N ALA A 267 27.90 10.00 10.36
CA ALA A 267 29.37 9.92 10.43
C ALA A 267 29.92 10.73 11.61
N SER A 268 29.41 11.94 11.83
CA SER A 268 29.82 12.81 12.95
C SER A 268 29.50 12.20 14.32
N LEU A 269 28.34 11.57 14.49
CA LEU A 269 27.94 10.91 15.73
C LEU A 269 28.73 9.61 15.95
N SER A 270 28.94 8.81 14.90
CA SER A 270 29.73 7.59 14.96
C SER A 270 31.18 7.88 15.35
N ASN A 271 31.80 8.89 14.71
CA ASN A 271 33.15 9.31 15.07
C ASN A 271 33.24 9.84 16.51
N TYR A 272 32.22 10.56 16.97
CA TYR A 272 32.13 11.03 18.34
C TYR A 272 32.11 9.86 19.35
N CYS A 273 31.31 8.85 19.12
CA CYS A 273 31.30 7.64 19.95
C CYS A 273 32.66 6.93 19.96
N LYS A 274 33.26 6.73 18.80
CA LYS A 274 34.56 6.05 18.66
C LYS A 274 35.73 6.83 19.32
N TYR A 275 35.88 8.09 18.97
CA TYR A 275 37.13 8.84 19.26
C TYR A 275 37.02 9.79 20.44
N ASN A 276 35.85 10.32 20.74
CA ASN A 276 35.68 11.23 21.87
C ASN A 276 35.20 10.51 23.14
N LEU A 277 34.31 9.54 23.01
CA LEU A 277 33.84 8.74 24.14
C LEU A 277 34.62 7.43 24.31
N GLY A 278 35.48 7.06 23.35
CA GLY A 278 36.31 5.85 23.41
C GLY A 278 35.51 4.55 23.41
N LEU A 279 34.30 4.52 22.87
CA LEU A 279 33.44 3.34 22.89
C LEU A 279 33.89 2.30 21.87
N GLU A 280 33.98 1.05 22.29
CA GLU A 280 34.29 -0.07 21.40
C GLU A 280 33.09 -0.41 20.52
N VAL A 281 33.37 -0.70 19.23
CA VAL A 281 32.33 -1.09 18.27
C VAL A 281 31.85 -2.51 18.57
N PHE A 282 30.54 -2.67 18.78
CA PHE A 282 29.88 -3.97 18.88
C PHE A 282 29.60 -4.55 17.50
N GLU A 283 28.97 -3.72 16.62
CA GLU A 283 28.55 -4.10 15.29
C GLU A 283 28.55 -2.87 14.38
N GLU A 284 29.02 -3.02 13.16
CA GLU A 284 28.98 -1.97 12.14
C GLU A 284 28.42 -2.53 10.85
N SER A 285 27.39 -1.86 10.32
CA SER A 285 26.77 -2.16 9.04
C SER A 285 26.57 -0.86 8.24
N LYS A 286 26.12 -0.97 6.99
CA LYS A 286 25.76 0.18 6.17
C LYS A 286 24.71 1.06 6.82
N ASP A 287 23.81 0.45 7.57
CA ASP A 287 22.57 1.08 8.06
C ASP A 287 22.57 1.31 9.58
N SER A 288 23.60 0.86 10.29
CA SER A 288 23.72 1.08 11.74
C SER A 288 25.13 0.83 12.25
N THR A 289 25.53 1.60 13.28
CA THR A 289 26.73 1.33 14.08
C THR A 289 26.33 1.25 15.54
N SER A 290 26.82 0.23 16.22
CA SER A 290 26.53 -0.05 17.61
C SER A 290 27.80 -0.12 18.42
N PHE A 291 27.74 0.35 19.67
CA PHE A 291 28.89 0.46 20.56
C PHE A 291 28.53 -0.12 21.93
N TYR A 292 29.48 -0.82 22.56
CA TYR A 292 29.36 -1.20 23.95
C TYR A 292 29.39 0.04 24.86
N ILE A 293 28.52 0.05 25.87
CA ILE A 293 28.69 0.96 27.01
C ILE A 293 29.59 0.23 28.00
N PRO A 294 30.82 0.74 28.31
CA PRO A 294 31.74 0.03 29.14
C PRO A 294 31.26 -0.07 30.59
N ASP A 295 31.42 -1.24 31.18
CA ASP A 295 31.33 -1.50 32.63
C ASP A 295 32.73 -1.51 33.28
N GLU A 296 32.80 -1.92 34.55
CA GLU A 296 34.08 -2.01 35.27
C GLU A 296 35.06 -3.02 34.64
N GLU A 297 34.57 -4.02 33.88
CA GLU A 297 35.32 -5.02 33.16
C GLU A 297 35.63 -4.62 31.72
N GLY A 298 35.08 -3.49 31.25
CA GLY A 298 35.30 -2.90 29.93
C GLY A 298 34.24 -3.19 28.88
N LYS A 299 33.37 -4.17 29.08
CA LYS A 299 32.26 -4.51 28.15
C LYS A 299 31.02 -4.90 28.90
N SER A 300 29.94 -4.18 28.67
CA SER A 300 28.61 -4.52 29.20
C SER A 300 27.70 -5.12 28.12
N ASP A 301 26.61 -5.70 28.55
CA ASP A 301 25.55 -6.16 27.67
C ASP A 301 24.64 -5.00 27.16
N ILE A 302 24.86 -3.77 27.66
CA ILE A 302 24.15 -2.58 27.19
C ILE A 302 24.92 -1.96 26.02
N ILE A 303 24.16 -1.68 24.96
CA ILE A 303 24.71 -1.22 23.69
C ILE A 303 23.96 0.04 23.26
N ILE A 304 24.69 1.09 22.91
CA ILE A 304 24.12 2.25 22.22
C ILE A 304 24.24 2.04 20.71
N SER A 305 23.16 2.29 19.97
CA SER A 305 23.09 2.09 18.54
C SER A 305 22.67 3.36 17.83
N LEU A 306 23.45 3.74 16.82
CA LEU A 306 23.09 4.75 15.85
C LEU A 306 22.45 4.05 14.64
N VAL A 307 21.21 4.39 14.30
CA VAL A 307 20.47 3.77 13.19
C VAL A 307 20.30 4.78 12.06
N ASN A 308 20.67 4.37 10.84
CA ASN A 308 20.59 5.17 9.62
C ASN A 308 19.82 4.43 8.49
N GLN A 309 18.72 3.76 8.82
CA GLN A 309 17.90 3.09 7.82
C GLN A 309 16.95 4.06 7.12
N LYS A 310 16.51 3.74 5.91
CA LYS A 310 15.49 4.52 5.21
C LYS A 310 14.21 4.55 6.06
N GLY A 311 13.79 5.76 6.43
CA GLY A 311 12.61 5.96 7.29
C GLY A 311 12.85 5.81 8.79
N ASP A 312 14.06 5.40 9.22
CA ASP A 312 14.41 5.26 10.64
C ASP A 312 15.79 5.86 10.92
N LYS A 313 15.81 7.09 11.41
CA LYS A 313 16.98 7.81 11.89
C LYS A 313 16.85 7.95 13.39
N SER A 314 17.68 7.23 14.15
CA SER A 314 17.48 7.18 15.60
C SER A 314 18.77 6.88 16.38
N VAL A 315 18.73 7.25 17.66
CA VAL A 315 19.66 6.75 18.70
C VAL A 315 18.85 5.79 19.57
N GLY A 316 19.35 4.58 19.74
CA GLY A 316 18.70 3.56 20.56
C GLY A 316 19.62 2.92 21.57
N VAL A 317 19.07 2.42 22.65
CA VAL A 317 19.78 1.65 23.67
C VAL A 317 19.17 0.26 23.74
N ARG A 318 20.00 -0.78 23.72
CA ARG A 318 19.57 -2.17 23.64
C ARG A 318 20.45 -3.11 24.47
N TYR A 319 19.91 -4.28 24.81
CA TYR A 319 20.71 -5.40 25.32
C TYR A 319 21.24 -6.27 24.19
N SER A 320 22.43 -6.84 24.40
CA SER A 320 22.93 -7.90 23.53
C SER A 320 22.16 -9.20 23.75
N VAL A 321 22.17 -10.09 22.74
CA VAL A 321 21.38 -11.34 22.71
C VAL A 321 21.66 -12.31 23.84
N LYS A 322 22.83 -12.20 24.46
CA LYS A 322 23.31 -13.21 25.42
C LYS A 322 22.51 -13.23 26.73
N ASN A 323 21.82 -12.12 27.08
CA ASN A 323 21.09 -12.00 28.33
C ASN A 323 19.61 -11.68 28.11
N HIS A 324 18.79 -12.69 27.99
CA HIS A 324 17.32 -12.58 27.81
C HIS A 324 16.55 -12.22 29.08
N VAL A 325 17.20 -11.76 30.14
CA VAL A 325 16.55 -11.55 31.42
C VAL A 325 16.21 -10.08 31.59
N LYS A 326 14.89 -9.78 31.68
CA LYS A 326 14.40 -8.53 32.28
C LYS A 326 14.87 -8.49 33.73
N ASP A 327 15.98 -7.86 33.96
CA ASP A 327 16.51 -7.66 35.30
C ASP A 327 16.30 -6.21 35.77
N LYS A 328 16.73 -5.94 36.98
CA LYS A 328 16.65 -4.60 37.59
C LYS A 328 17.39 -3.54 36.75
N ILE A 329 18.40 -3.94 35.99
CA ILE A 329 19.21 -3.07 35.11
C ILE A 329 18.34 -2.56 33.96
N PHE A 330 17.53 -3.43 33.34
CA PHE A 330 16.62 -3.03 32.25
C PHE A 330 15.63 -1.95 32.71
N ASP A 331 14.99 -2.14 33.87
CA ASP A 331 14.00 -1.19 34.38
C ASP A 331 14.67 0.14 34.79
N ALA A 332 15.87 0.07 35.41
CA ALA A 332 16.65 1.24 35.79
C ALA A 332 17.10 2.03 34.55
N ALA A 333 17.64 1.36 33.54
CA ALA A 333 18.08 1.99 32.29
C ALA A 333 16.89 2.63 31.53
N SER A 334 15.76 1.94 31.42
CA SER A 334 14.56 2.48 30.76
C SER A 334 14.06 3.75 31.47
N LYS A 335 14.04 3.74 32.80
CA LYS A 335 13.67 4.90 33.61
C LYS A 335 14.62 6.07 33.37
N LYS A 336 15.94 5.83 33.40
CA LYS A 336 16.98 6.85 33.18
C LYS A 336 16.91 7.46 31.78
N LEU A 337 16.71 6.66 30.74
CA LEU A 337 16.53 7.16 29.38
C LEU A 337 15.36 8.15 29.27
N THR A 338 14.25 7.83 29.93
CA THR A 338 13.07 8.70 29.96
C THR A 338 13.30 9.98 30.77
N GLU A 339 14.14 9.94 31.83
CA GLU A 339 14.56 11.12 32.59
C GLU A 339 15.47 12.05 31.77
N ILE A 340 16.36 11.48 30.93
CA ILE A 340 17.26 12.24 30.04
C ILE A 340 16.48 12.95 28.93
N ASP A 341 15.59 12.24 28.24
CA ASP A 341 14.67 12.80 27.25
C ASP A 341 13.37 12.01 27.23
N LYS A 342 12.26 12.69 27.50
CA LYS A 342 10.91 12.09 27.52
C LYS A 342 10.49 11.42 26.21
N SER A 343 11.18 11.71 25.12
CA SER A 343 10.92 11.09 23.81
C SER A 343 11.63 9.75 23.62
N PHE A 344 12.49 9.32 24.55
CA PHE A 344 12.97 7.94 24.57
C PHE A 344 11.81 7.01 24.90
N ALA A 345 11.18 6.45 23.87
CA ALA A 345 10.11 5.48 24.06
C ALA A 345 10.70 4.13 24.46
N PRO A 346 10.31 3.54 25.59
CA PRO A 346 10.66 2.16 25.91
C PRO A 346 10.07 1.24 24.83
N MET A 347 10.92 0.46 24.19
CA MET A 347 10.49 -0.50 23.19
C MET A 347 10.83 -1.92 23.66
N LEU A 348 9.83 -2.63 24.17
CA LEU A 348 9.92 -4.06 24.44
C LEU A 348 9.82 -4.88 23.13
N ASN A 349 10.69 -4.64 22.17
CA ASN A 349 10.64 -5.37 20.92
C ASN A 349 11.91 -6.21 20.74
N THR A 350 11.73 -7.52 20.61
CA THR A 350 12.76 -8.47 20.19
C THR A 350 12.78 -8.47 18.67
N ASN A 351 13.73 -7.77 18.07
CA ASN A 351 13.98 -7.88 16.65
C ASN A 351 15.18 -8.84 16.47
N GLY A 352 14.88 -10.12 16.22
CA GLY A 352 15.91 -11.16 16.14
C GLY A 352 16.63 -11.35 17.46
N ASN A 353 17.87 -10.94 17.52
CA ASN A 353 18.77 -11.17 18.61
C ASN A 353 18.93 -10.00 19.61
N VAL A 354 18.05 -9.00 19.62
CA VAL A 354 18.27 -7.76 20.40
C VAL A 354 16.99 -7.31 21.09
N ILE A 355 17.10 -6.86 22.34
CA ILE A 355 16.01 -6.25 23.11
C ILE A 355 16.29 -4.74 23.23
N TRP A 356 15.40 -3.91 22.66
CA TRP A 356 15.48 -2.46 22.78
C TRP A 356 14.95 -2.00 24.15
N ILE A 357 15.77 -1.22 24.89
CA ILE A 357 15.37 -0.60 26.15
C ILE A 357 14.66 0.73 25.88
N GLY A 358 15.14 1.50 24.91
CA GLY A 358 14.53 2.75 24.48
C GLY A 358 15.11 3.22 23.18
N LYS A 359 14.35 4.04 22.42
CA LYS A 359 14.72 4.55 21.12
C LYS A 359 14.20 5.96 20.90
N LEU A 360 15.09 6.86 20.50
CA LEU A 360 14.80 8.24 20.19
C LEU A 360 14.84 8.46 18.67
N GLY A 361 13.70 8.73 18.05
CA GLY A 361 13.60 9.09 16.64
C GLY A 361 14.11 10.50 16.38
N LEU A 362 14.95 10.66 15.34
CA LEU A 362 15.61 11.93 15.03
C LEU A 362 15.05 12.61 13.76
N THR A 363 14.30 11.90 12.93
CA THR A 363 13.86 12.36 11.61
C THR A 363 13.10 13.70 11.63
N ASN A 364 12.32 13.94 12.66
CA ASN A 364 11.47 15.15 12.76
C ASN A 364 12.13 16.33 13.50
N ARG A 365 13.39 16.20 13.92
CA ARG A 365 14.09 17.20 14.76
C ARG A 365 15.06 18.10 13.99
N LEU A 366 15.24 17.86 12.69
CA LEU A 366 16.20 18.58 11.84
C LEU A 366 15.78 20.04 11.58
N LYS A 367 16.50 21.00 12.17
CA LYS A 367 16.39 22.44 11.84
C LYS A 367 17.71 23.05 11.42
N ASP A 368 18.75 22.85 12.21
CA ASP A 368 20.12 23.31 11.97
C ASP A 368 21.06 22.13 12.20
N THR A 369 21.81 21.74 11.17
CA THR A 369 22.62 20.51 11.21
C THR A 369 23.68 20.54 12.30
N ASP A 370 24.41 21.66 12.43
CA ASP A 370 25.51 21.75 13.41
C ASP A 370 25.00 21.89 14.85
N ALA A 371 23.94 22.65 15.05
CA ALA A 371 23.28 22.75 16.36
C ALA A 371 22.70 21.40 16.76
N PHE A 372 22.06 20.70 15.83
CA PHE A 372 21.50 19.37 16.03
C PHE A 372 22.57 18.35 16.39
N ILE A 373 23.71 18.32 15.67
CA ILE A 373 24.83 17.40 15.98
C ILE A 373 25.36 17.68 17.40
N ARG A 374 25.50 18.95 17.80
CA ARG A 374 25.93 19.29 19.17
C ARG A 374 24.94 18.79 20.22
N GLU A 375 23.64 19.00 20.00
CA GLU A 375 22.59 18.54 20.90
C GLU A 375 22.60 17.01 21.06
N ILE A 376 22.69 16.28 19.95
CA ILE A 376 22.69 14.81 19.98
C ILE A 376 23.99 14.25 20.58
N LYS A 377 25.16 14.87 20.34
CA LYS A 377 26.40 14.49 21.01
C LYS A 377 26.30 14.63 22.52
N GLU A 378 25.75 15.71 23.01
CA GLU A 378 25.53 15.93 24.44
C GLU A 378 24.52 14.93 25.01
N LEU A 379 23.46 14.62 24.28
CA LEU A 379 22.49 13.58 24.65
C LEU A 379 23.18 12.21 24.75
N ILE A 380 23.98 11.82 23.76
CA ILE A 380 24.72 10.53 23.76
C ILE A 380 25.67 10.48 24.95
N ARG A 381 26.38 11.56 25.23
CA ARG A 381 27.27 11.65 26.40
C ARG A 381 26.52 11.38 27.71
N LYS A 382 25.39 12.07 27.92
CA LYS A 382 24.54 11.85 29.10
C LYS A 382 24.01 10.42 29.19
N VAL A 383 23.57 9.86 28.08
CA VAL A 383 23.09 8.46 28.02
C VAL A 383 24.22 7.51 28.45
N VAL A 384 25.42 7.67 27.92
CA VAL A 384 26.55 6.82 28.27
C VAL A 384 26.92 6.95 29.76
N GLU A 385 27.09 8.18 30.26
CA GLU A 385 27.44 8.45 31.66
C GLU A 385 26.40 7.88 32.65
N GLU A 386 25.11 8.11 32.40
CA GLU A 386 24.05 7.62 33.28
C GLU A 386 23.89 6.09 33.23
N LEU A 387 24.13 5.47 32.09
CA LEU A 387 24.07 4.02 31.97
C LEU A 387 25.30 3.34 32.61
N GLN A 388 26.49 3.96 32.52
CA GLN A 388 27.70 3.49 33.25
C GLN A 388 27.50 3.48 34.77
N ASN A 389 26.70 4.39 35.31
CA ASN A 389 26.39 4.43 36.75
C ASN A 389 25.37 3.34 37.18
N ILE A 390 24.73 2.65 36.24
CA ILE A 390 23.73 1.59 36.50
C ILE A 390 24.39 0.20 36.36
N ILE A 391 25.36 0.08 35.48
CA ILE A 391 26.09 -1.16 35.18
C ILE A 391 27.15 -1.40 36.22
#